data_16ec068082c035d5714547b08a04d220
#
_entry.id   16ec068082c035d5714547b08a04d220
#
_cell.length_a   1.000
_cell.length_b   1.000
_cell.length_c   1.000
_cell.angle_alpha   90.00
_cell.angle_beta   90.00
_cell.angle_gamma   90.00
#
_symmetry.space_group_name_H-M   'P 1'
#
loop_
_entity.id
_entity.type
_entity.pdbx_description
1 polymer ?
#
loop_
_entity_poly.entity_id
_entity_poly.type
_entity_poly.pdbx_seq_one_letter_code
_entity_poly.pdbx_strand_id
1 'polypeptide(L)'
;MAMMIGSTGQAPSRMARAAWKALEPNCQTIRHLHLRQRCADDPRRGERFALEAAGLYLDDSKHRMTDETIRRLMQIAEECSLRARIDAMFRGDTLNVTEQCAVLHRALRAPEGERRVVDRVDVVPEVHAVLNRMAVFAHTVRGGQWRGHAGKRIRHVINVGIGGSDLGPVMAYEALRHYSQRDMTFRFVSNVDGTDFAETTQDLDPRRDAVHPFARRCSQRSR
;
A
#
# COMPACT_ATOMS: atom_id res chain seq x y z
N MET A 1 29.50 -18.92 -9.60
CA MET A 1 28.84 -20.23 -9.47
C MET A 1 27.42 -19.94 -8.95
N ALA A 2 26.46 -19.80 -9.88
CA ALA A 2 25.10 -19.46 -9.55
C ALA A 2 24.39 -20.74 -9.07
N MET A 3 24.02 -20.78 -7.80
CA MET A 3 23.13 -21.81 -7.29
C MET A 3 21.75 -21.59 -7.91
N MET A 4 21.39 -22.45 -8.84
CA MET A 4 20.04 -22.63 -9.32
C MET A 4 19.18 -23.07 -8.12
N ILE A 5 18.27 -22.22 -7.69
CA ILE A 5 17.16 -22.63 -6.82
C ILE A 5 16.16 -23.37 -7.74
N GLY A 6 16.50 -24.61 -8.03
CA GLY A 6 15.60 -25.53 -8.68
C GLY A 6 14.63 -26.09 -7.67
N SER A 7 13.42 -26.19 -8.05
CA SER A 7 12.28 -26.93 -7.56
C SER A 7 11.04 -26.08 -7.38
N THR A 8 10.14 -26.23 -8.32
CA THR A 8 8.72 -25.87 -8.27
C THR A 8 7.94 -26.67 -7.21
N GLY A 9 8.50 -26.83 -6.03
CA GLY A 9 7.81 -27.32 -4.86
C GLY A 9 6.98 -26.17 -4.28
N GLN A 10 5.69 -26.25 -4.39
CA GLN A 10 4.74 -25.35 -3.74
C GLN A 10 5.13 -25.31 -2.24
N ALA A 11 5.53 -24.13 -1.75
CA ALA A 11 5.92 -23.97 -0.35
C ALA A 11 4.78 -24.50 0.54
N PRO A 12 5.09 -25.28 1.58
CA PRO A 12 4.05 -25.87 2.42
C PRO A 12 3.12 -24.77 2.93
N SER A 13 1.82 -25.05 2.93
CA SER A 13 0.83 -24.16 3.52
C SER A 13 1.29 -23.69 4.89
N ARG A 14 1.10 -22.43 5.22
CA ARG A 14 1.43 -21.89 6.55
C ARG A 14 0.84 -22.73 7.68
N MET A 15 -0.36 -23.31 7.49
CA MET A 15 -1.05 -24.15 8.47
C MET A 15 -0.37 -25.52 8.66
N ALA A 16 0.40 -25.99 7.69
CA ALA A 16 1.17 -27.22 7.79
C ALA A 16 2.48 -27.08 8.58
N ARG A 17 2.94 -25.85 8.84
CA ARG A 17 4.20 -25.57 9.53
C ARG A 17 4.13 -25.90 11.01
N ALA A 18 5.24 -26.39 11.56
CA ALA A 18 5.33 -26.78 12.97
C ALA A 18 5.10 -25.58 13.90
N ALA A 19 5.70 -24.43 13.59
CA ALA A 19 5.55 -23.23 14.39
C ALA A 19 4.10 -22.68 14.37
N TRP A 20 3.38 -22.81 13.24
CA TRP A 20 1.95 -22.47 13.19
C TRP A 20 1.11 -23.36 14.11
N LYS A 21 1.32 -24.67 14.06
CA LYS A 21 0.64 -25.63 14.94
C LYS A 21 0.94 -25.39 16.42
N ALA A 22 2.17 -24.97 16.74
CA ALA A 22 2.56 -24.61 18.11
C ALA A 22 1.95 -23.28 18.60
N LEU A 23 1.52 -22.40 17.68
CA LEU A 23 0.83 -21.15 18.05
C LEU A 23 -0.61 -21.40 18.50
N GLU A 24 -1.27 -22.44 18.00
CA GLU A 24 -2.67 -22.72 18.30
C GLU A 24 -2.94 -22.98 19.79
N PRO A 25 -2.19 -23.84 20.52
CA PRO A 25 -2.32 -23.98 21.97
C PRO A 25 -2.09 -22.68 22.72
N ASN A 26 -1.11 -21.87 22.29
CA ASN A 26 -0.87 -20.55 22.86
C ASN A 26 -2.09 -19.63 22.68
N CYS A 27 -2.71 -19.65 21.51
CA CYS A 27 -3.94 -18.90 21.23
C CYS A 27 -5.07 -19.33 22.19
N GLN A 28 -5.26 -20.64 22.40
CA GLN A 28 -6.28 -21.13 23.35
C GLN A 28 -6.01 -20.67 24.79
N THR A 29 -4.76 -20.59 25.20
CA THR A 29 -4.37 -20.11 26.54
C THR A 29 -4.65 -18.64 26.71
N ILE A 30 -4.32 -17.79 25.70
CA ILE A 30 -4.39 -16.34 25.83
C ILE A 30 -5.76 -15.74 25.48
N ARG A 31 -6.65 -16.50 24.79
CA ARG A 31 -7.96 -15.99 24.31
C ARG A 31 -8.85 -15.47 25.42
N HIS A 32 -8.73 -16.02 26.63
CA HIS A 32 -9.53 -15.68 27.80
C HIS A 32 -8.87 -14.64 28.70
N LEU A 33 -7.60 -14.25 28.41
CA LEU A 33 -6.91 -13.27 29.23
C LEU A 33 -7.46 -11.88 28.98
N HIS A 34 -7.81 -11.20 30.07
CA HIS A 34 -8.28 -9.83 30.00
C HIS A 34 -7.09 -8.86 29.96
N LEU A 35 -7.12 -7.91 29.03
CA LEU A 35 -6.00 -6.97 28.82
C LEU A 35 -5.69 -6.16 30.11
N ARG A 36 -6.72 -5.73 30.84
CA ARG A 36 -6.55 -5.02 32.12
C ARG A 36 -5.71 -5.82 33.10
N GLN A 37 -5.95 -7.14 33.21
CA GLN A 37 -5.16 -8.02 34.06
C GLN A 37 -3.70 -8.09 33.58
N ARG A 38 -3.50 -8.20 32.28
CA ARG A 38 -2.15 -8.25 31.69
C ARG A 38 -1.34 -6.97 31.99
N CYS A 39 -2.00 -5.80 31.97
CA CYS A 39 -1.34 -4.54 32.32
C CYS A 39 -1.11 -4.41 33.84
N ALA A 40 -1.98 -5.00 34.65
CA ALA A 40 -1.77 -5.04 36.11
C ALA A 40 -0.62 -5.97 36.52
N ASP A 41 -0.51 -7.14 35.84
CA ASP A 41 0.55 -8.12 36.09
C ASP A 41 1.92 -7.65 35.57
N ASP A 42 1.94 -6.79 34.56
CA ASP A 42 3.15 -6.24 33.95
C ASP A 42 3.01 -4.72 33.75
N PRO A 43 3.33 -3.91 34.75
CA PRO A 43 3.26 -2.44 34.65
C PRO A 43 4.15 -1.84 33.56
N ARG A 44 5.21 -2.56 33.15
CA ARG A 44 6.11 -2.12 32.06
C ARG A 44 5.70 -2.65 30.69
N ARG A 45 4.51 -3.21 30.57
CA ARG A 45 4.03 -3.79 29.33
C ARG A 45 4.04 -2.77 28.17
N GLY A 46 3.68 -1.52 28.44
CA GLY A 46 3.71 -0.46 27.42
C GLY A 46 5.10 -0.24 26.81
N GLU A 47 6.14 -0.31 27.64
CA GLU A 47 7.53 -0.18 27.19
C GLU A 47 8.02 -1.42 26.46
N ARG A 48 7.69 -2.60 26.99
CA ARG A 48 8.18 -3.89 26.46
C ARG A 48 7.55 -4.29 25.13
N PHE A 49 6.33 -3.86 24.88
CA PHE A 49 5.58 -4.13 23.64
C PHE A 49 5.50 -2.90 22.73
N ALA A 50 6.39 -1.94 22.93
CA ALA A 50 6.59 -0.83 22.02
C ALA A 50 7.94 -0.96 21.30
N LEU A 51 7.97 -0.50 20.08
CA LEU A 51 9.17 -0.47 19.25
C LEU A 51 9.22 0.85 18.48
N GLU A 52 10.35 1.52 18.53
CA GLU A 52 10.62 2.68 17.67
C GLU A 52 11.68 2.32 16.64
N ALA A 53 11.34 2.45 15.38
CA ALA A 53 12.26 2.19 14.27
C ALA A 53 11.87 2.99 13.03
N ALA A 54 12.85 3.49 12.29
CA ALA A 54 12.67 4.22 11.04
C ALA A 54 11.67 5.41 11.14
N GLY A 55 11.62 6.10 12.27
CA GLY A 55 10.71 7.21 12.53
C GLY A 55 9.25 6.79 12.77
N LEU A 56 9.02 5.49 12.99
CA LEU A 56 7.71 4.94 13.35
C LEU A 56 7.75 4.45 14.79
N TYR A 57 6.69 4.69 15.53
CA TYR A 57 6.44 4.14 16.84
C TYR A 57 5.31 3.13 16.77
N LEU A 58 5.62 1.86 17.08
CA LEU A 58 4.68 0.75 17.12
C LEU A 58 4.37 0.42 18.57
N ASP A 59 3.10 0.39 18.96
CA ASP A 59 2.62 0.00 20.26
C ASP A 59 1.71 -1.23 20.18
N ASP A 60 2.25 -2.39 20.49
CA ASP A 60 1.54 -3.67 20.54
C ASP A 60 1.04 -4.03 21.96
N SER A 61 1.19 -3.13 22.93
CA SER A 61 0.86 -3.38 24.34
C SER A 61 -0.62 -3.75 24.55
N LYS A 62 -1.51 -3.29 23.66
CA LYS A 62 -2.95 -3.55 23.71
C LYS A 62 -3.37 -4.83 23.01
N HIS A 63 -2.46 -5.52 22.32
CA HIS A 63 -2.73 -6.83 21.78
C HIS A 63 -2.71 -7.92 22.85
N ARG A 64 -3.50 -8.99 22.66
CA ARG A 64 -3.51 -10.13 23.57
C ARG A 64 -2.32 -11.06 23.31
N MET A 65 -1.11 -10.50 23.37
CA MET A 65 0.14 -11.23 23.16
C MET A 65 0.91 -11.38 24.46
N THR A 66 1.68 -12.45 24.52
CA THR A 66 2.65 -12.76 25.56
C THR A 66 4.03 -12.93 24.94
N ASP A 67 5.09 -13.01 25.77
CA ASP A 67 6.43 -13.31 25.26
C ASP A 67 6.48 -14.64 24.52
N GLU A 68 5.68 -15.64 24.97
CA GLU A 68 5.52 -16.90 24.25
C GLU A 68 4.91 -16.68 22.87
N THR A 69 3.88 -15.83 22.76
CA THR A 69 3.26 -15.50 21.47
C THR A 69 4.30 -14.90 20.53
N ILE A 70 5.09 -13.93 21.00
CA ILE A 70 6.16 -13.31 20.17
C ILE A 70 7.18 -14.36 19.74
N ARG A 71 7.65 -15.23 20.64
CA ARG A 71 8.58 -16.29 20.28
C ARG A 71 8.03 -17.20 19.18
N ARG A 72 6.75 -17.61 19.26
CA ARG A 72 6.10 -18.45 18.25
C ARG A 72 5.94 -17.72 16.91
N LEU A 73 5.60 -16.44 16.93
CA LEU A 73 5.52 -15.62 15.72
C LEU A 73 6.89 -15.48 15.05
N MET A 74 7.95 -15.29 15.83
CA MET A 74 9.32 -15.27 15.29
C MET A 74 9.73 -16.59 14.66
N GLN A 75 9.38 -17.74 15.30
CA GLN A 75 9.61 -19.05 14.72
C GLN A 75 8.88 -19.23 13.37
N ILE A 76 7.65 -18.73 13.25
CA ILE A 76 6.92 -18.74 11.97
C ILE A 76 7.66 -17.90 10.92
N ALA A 77 8.15 -16.73 11.29
CA ALA A 77 8.91 -15.88 10.38
C ALA A 77 10.19 -16.58 9.88
N GLU A 78 10.89 -17.30 10.76
CA GLU A 78 12.06 -18.09 10.42
C GLU A 78 11.71 -19.26 9.49
N GLU A 79 10.70 -20.07 9.83
CA GLU A 79 10.22 -21.17 8.97
C GLU A 79 9.73 -20.67 7.60
N CYS A 80 9.24 -19.46 7.52
CA CYS A 80 8.85 -18.80 6.27
C CYS A 80 10.03 -18.16 5.53
N SER A 81 11.24 -18.21 6.08
CA SER A 81 12.44 -17.57 5.53
C SER A 81 12.22 -16.08 5.25
N LEU A 82 11.52 -15.37 6.18
CA LEU A 82 11.13 -13.98 5.99
C LEU A 82 12.33 -13.08 5.66
N ARG A 83 13.45 -13.24 6.35
CA ARG A 83 14.67 -12.46 6.09
C ARG A 83 15.18 -12.65 4.67
N ALA A 84 15.29 -13.89 4.20
CA ALA A 84 15.74 -14.19 2.85
C ALA A 84 14.78 -13.61 1.78
N ARG A 85 13.47 -13.60 2.05
CA ARG A 85 12.48 -12.97 1.17
C ARG A 85 12.62 -11.45 1.15
N ILE A 86 12.88 -10.82 2.29
CA ILE A 86 13.18 -9.38 2.35
C ILE A 86 14.42 -9.08 1.49
N ASP A 87 15.50 -9.82 1.68
CA ASP A 87 16.74 -9.62 0.92
C ASP A 87 16.52 -9.84 -0.58
N ALA A 88 15.73 -10.84 -0.96
CA ALA A 88 15.34 -11.10 -2.35
C ALA A 88 14.51 -9.93 -2.95
N MET A 89 13.58 -9.36 -2.19
CA MET A 89 12.84 -8.16 -2.61
C MET A 89 13.78 -6.98 -2.86
N PHE A 90 14.78 -6.82 -2.00
CA PHE A 90 15.77 -5.75 -2.15
C PHE A 90 16.71 -5.96 -3.33
N ARG A 91 16.95 -7.21 -3.76
CA ARG A 91 17.70 -7.51 -4.98
C ARG A 91 16.88 -7.36 -6.26
N GLY A 92 15.55 -7.34 -6.18
CA GLY A 92 14.66 -7.32 -7.33
C GLY A 92 14.33 -8.70 -7.88
N ASP A 93 14.47 -9.76 -7.06
CA ASP A 93 14.12 -11.12 -7.45
C ASP A 93 12.60 -11.25 -7.66
N THR A 94 12.18 -12.20 -8.51
CA THR A 94 10.77 -12.51 -8.75
C THR A 94 10.14 -13.14 -7.50
N LEU A 95 9.49 -12.32 -6.69
CA LEU A 95 8.85 -12.74 -5.43
C LEU A 95 7.35 -12.96 -5.54
N ASN A 96 6.69 -12.24 -6.43
CA ASN A 96 5.27 -12.43 -6.69
C ASN A 96 5.10 -13.66 -7.60
N VAL A 97 4.91 -14.81 -6.96
CA VAL A 97 4.83 -16.10 -7.65
C VAL A 97 3.54 -16.29 -8.45
N THR A 98 2.49 -15.53 -8.15
CA THR A 98 1.21 -15.59 -8.85
C THR A 98 1.24 -14.82 -10.17
N GLU A 99 1.91 -13.68 -10.18
CA GLU A 99 2.03 -12.80 -11.34
C GLU A 99 3.42 -12.88 -12.01
N GLN A 100 4.31 -13.70 -11.47
CA GLN A 100 5.67 -13.93 -11.98
C GLN A 100 6.45 -12.62 -12.18
N CYS A 101 6.39 -11.72 -11.18
CA CYS A 101 7.06 -10.43 -11.24
C CYS A 101 7.83 -10.08 -9.96
N ALA A 102 8.75 -9.15 -10.09
CA ALA A 102 9.44 -8.53 -8.96
C ALA A 102 8.51 -7.58 -8.20
N VAL A 103 8.80 -7.37 -6.91
CA VAL A 103 8.08 -6.41 -6.06
C VAL A 103 8.88 -5.11 -6.01
N LEU A 104 8.42 -4.07 -6.72
CA LEU A 104 9.19 -2.86 -7.00
C LEU A 104 8.82 -1.64 -6.16
N HIS A 105 8.16 -1.81 -5.00
CA HIS A 105 7.80 -0.69 -4.12
C HIS A 105 9.00 0.20 -3.75
N ARG A 106 10.19 -0.40 -3.68
CA ARG A 106 11.42 0.30 -3.37
C ARG A 106 11.91 1.14 -4.55
N ALA A 107 11.79 0.64 -5.78
CA ALA A 107 12.14 1.38 -6.99
C ALA A 107 11.24 2.62 -7.17
N LEU A 108 9.94 2.49 -6.86
CA LEU A 108 8.98 3.61 -6.90
C LEU A 108 9.34 4.75 -5.94
N ARG A 109 10.19 4.51 -4.95
CA ARG A 109 10.61 5.49 -3.93
C ARG A 109 12.10 5.82 -4.01
N ALA A 110 12.80 5.28 -4.99
CA ALA A 110 14.21 5.54 -5.16
C ALA A 110 14.45 6.98 -5.64
N PRO A 111 15.45 7.70 -5.09
CA PRO A 111 15.85 9.00 -5.62
C PRO A 111 16.27 8.91 -7.09
N GLU A 112 16.15 10.01 -7.81
CA GLU A 112 16.69 10.12 -9.16
C GLU A 112 18.20 9.89 -9.15
N GLY A 113 18.69 9.06 -10.09
CA GLY A 113 20.08 8.67 -10.15
C GLY A 113 20.48 7.44 -9.32
N GLU A 114 19.62 6.97 -8.41
CA GLU A 114 19.82 5.67 -7.76
C GLU A 114 19.59 4.54 -8.77
N ARG A 115 20.39 3.49 -8.69
CA ARG A 115 20.30 2.35 -9.61
C ARG A 115 19.61 1.17 -8.96
N ARG A 116 18.57 0.63 -9.63
CA ARG A 116 17.85 -0.58 -9.23
C ARG A 116 17.67 -1.49 -10.45
N VAL A 117 18.41 -2.58 -10.48
CA VAL A 117 18.42 -3.50 -11.61
C VAL A 117 17.47 -4.66 -11.37
N VAL A 118 16.53 -4.86 -12.28
CA VAL A 118 15.61 -6.00 -12.36
C VAL A 118 15.69 -6.56 -13.77
N ASP A 119 15.92 -7.85 -13.90
CA ASP A 119 16.08 -8.52 -15.19
C ASP A 119 17.08 -7.82 -16.14
N ARG A 120 18.21 -7.37 -15.56
CA ARG A 120 19.31 -6.65 -16.22
C ARG A 120 18.96 -5.22 -16.69
N VAL A 121 17.77 -4.72 -16.36
CA VAL A 121 17.33 -3.36 -16.71
C VAL A 121 17.30 -2.51 -15.45
N ASP A 122 17.86 -1.30 -15.53
CA ASP A 122 17.68 -0.30 -14.47
C ASP A 122 16.27 0.29 -14.58
N VAL A 123 15.44 0.05 -13.56
CA VAL A 123 14.02 0.44 -13.58
C VAL A 123 13.75 1.84 -13.02
N VAL A 124 14.73 2.48 -12.38
CA VAL A 124 14.55 3.80 -11.76
C VAL A 124 14.33 4.91 -12.80
N PRO A 125 15.06 4.94 -13.94
CA PRO A 125 14.80 5.96 -14.97
C PRO A 125 13.36 5.90 -15.52
N GLU A 126 12.79 4.72 -15.70
CA GLU A 126 11.40 4.57 -16.15
C GLU A 126 10.42 5.12 -15.12
N VAL A 127 10.65 4.85 -13.82
CA VAL A 127 9.84 5.40 -12.73
C VAL A 127 9.83 6.94 -12.77
N HIS A 128 11.00 7.56 -12.87
CA HIS A 128 11.11 9.01 -12.91
C HIS A 128 10.53 9.60 -14.20
N ALA A 129 10.67 8.92 -15.33
CA ALA A 129 10.01 9.34 -16.56
C ALA A 129 8.48 9.38 -16.43
N VAL A 130 7.88 8.42 -15.70
CA VAL A 130 6.44 8.44 -15.41
C VAL A 130 6.09 9.58 -14.45
N LEU A 131 6.85 9.77 -13.37
CA LEU A 131 6.65 10.85 -12.40
C LEU A 131 6.72 12.22 -13.08
N ASN A 132 7.68 12.42 -13.96
CA ASN A 132 7.82 13.67 -14.73
C ASN A 132 6.62 13.90 -15.66
N ARG A 133 6.12 12.87 -16.35
CA ARG A 133 4.89 12.99 -17.15
C ARG A 133 3.68 13.34 -16.29
N MET A 134 3.55 12.76 -15.10
CA MET A 134 2.49 13.09 -14.15
C MET A 134 2.59 14.55 -13.69
N ALA A 135 3.79 15.04 -13.41
CA ALA A 135 4.03 16.43 -13.02
C ALA A 135 3.64 17.39 -14.14
N VAL A 136 4.05 17.12 -15.38
CA VAL A 136 3.69 17.93 -16.55
C VAL A 136 2.17 17.93 -16.76
N PHE A 137 1.51 16.77 -16.67
CA PHE A 137 0.07 16.66 -16.79
C PHE A 137 -0.66 17.47 -15.70
N ALA A 138 -0.27 17.31 -14.44
CA ALA A 138 -0.85 18.07 -13.34
C ALA A 138 -0.66 19.57 -13.53
N HIS A 139 0.50 20.01 -14.01
CA HIS A 139 0.78 21.41 -14.28
C HIS A 139 -0.12 21.96 -15.42
N THR A 140 -0.29 21.23 -16.52
CA THR A 140 -1.14 21.65 -17.65
C THR A 140 -2.61 21.71 -17.26
N VAL A 141 -3.11 20.79 -16.44
CA VAL A 141 -4.48 20.83 -15.90
C VAL A 141 -4.67 22.05 -14.99
N ARG A 142 -3.78 22.24 -14.02
CA ARG A 142 -3.83 23.36 -13.07
C ARG A 142 -3.67 24.70 -13.75
N GLY A 143 -2.83 24.79 -14.77
CA GLY A 143 -2.61 25.99 -15.58
C GLY A 143 -3.75 26.29 -16.56
N GLY A 144 -4.73 25.37 -16.73
CA GLY A 144 -5.86 25.54 -17.64
C GLY A 144 -5.51 25.34 -19.13
N GLN A 145 -4.32 24.84 -19.43
CA GLN A 145 -3.90 24.48 -20.80
C GLN A 145 -4.59 23.17 -21.24
N TRP A 146 -4.78 22.23 -20.32
CA TRP A 146 -5.61 21.06 -20.55
C TRP A 146 -7.08 21.45 -20.40
N ARG A 147 -7.84 21.28 -21.47
CA ARG A 147 -9.24 21.69 -21.52
C ARG A 147 -10.16 20.49 -21.65
N GLY A 148 -11.37 20.61 -21.11
CA GLY A 148 -12.41 19.62 -21.26
C GLY A 148 -13.00 19.61 -22.68
N HIS A 149 -13.93 18.68 -22.94
CA HIS A 149 -14.59 18.51 -24.23
C HIS A 149 -15.20 19.81 -24.78
N ALA A 150 -15.76 20.65 -23.92
CA ALA A 150 -16.34 21.95 -24.29
C ALA A 150 -15.30 23.09 -24.47
N GLY A 151 -14.00 22.78 -24.49
CA GLY A 151 -12.93 23.77 -24.63
C GLY A 151 -12.69 24.62 -23.38
N LYS A 152 -13.36 24.32 -22.27
CA LYS A 152 -13.25 25.09 -21.01
C LYS A 152 -12.17 24.50 -20.11
N ARG A 153 -11.66 25.36 -19.21
CA ARG A 153 -10.72 24.94 -18.17
C ARG A 153 -11.39 23.94 -17.22
N ILE A 154 -10.65 22.90 -16.85
CA ILE A 154 -11.07 21.92 -15.84
C ILE A 154 -11.02 22.58 -14.46
N ARG A 155 -12.14 22.53 -13.74
CA ARG A 155 -12.26 23.02 -12.37
C ARG A 155 -12.68 21.93 -11.38
N HIS A 156 -13.31 20.89 -11.87
CA HIS A 156 -13.77 19.78 -11.06
C HIS A 156 -13.06 18.49 -11.46
N VAL A 157 -12.53 17.79 -10.49
CA VAL A 157 -11.89 16.48 -10.65
C VAL A 157 -12.62 15.48 -9.78
N ILE A 158 -13.13 14.41 -10.37
CA ILE A 158 -13.84 13.37 -9.64
C ILE A 158 -12.99 12.11 -9.65
N ASN A 159 -12.64 11.62 -8.47
CA ASN A 159 -11.99 10.32 -8.29
C ASN A 159 -13.09 9.27 -8.12
N VAL A 160 -13.16 8.32 -9.05
CA VAL A 160 -14.06 7.17 -8.94
C VAL A 160 -13.22 5.95 -8.58
N GLY A 161 -13.43 5.39 -7.39
CA GLY A 161 -12.66 4.26 -6.93
C GLY A 161 -13.22 3.67 -5.64
N ILE A 162 -12.88 2.43 -5.34
CA ILE A 162 -13.31 1.76 -4.11
C ILE A 162 -12.10 1.19 -3.37
N GLY A 163 -12.17 1.12 -2.04
CA GLY A 163 -11.08 0.63 -1.20
C GLY A 163 -9.81 1.47 -1.36
N GLY A 164 -8.68 0.85 -1.70
CA GLY A 164 -7.38 1.54 -1.87
C GLY A 164 -7.35 2.56 -3.01
N SER A 165 -8.25 2.46 -3.98
CA SER A 165 -8.38 3.43 -5.07
C SER A 165 -9.16 4.69 -4.66
N ASP A 166 -9.83 4.66 -3.53
CA ASP A 166 -10.53 5.79 -2.93
C ASP A 166 -9.80 6.31 -1.68
N LEU A 167 -9.58 5.46 -0.69
CA LEU A 167 -9.05 5.85 0.62
C LEU A 167 -7.69 6.54 0.54
N GLY A 168 -6.80 6.07 -0.35
CA GLY A 168 -5.49 6.70 -0.56
C GLY A 168 -5.60 8.13 -1.12
N PRO A 169 -6.31 8.34 -2.24
CA PRO A 169 -6.58 9.68 -2.78
C PRO A 169 -7.29 10.61 -1.79
N VAL A 170 -8.32 10.14 -1.08
CA VAL A 170 -9.04 10.93 -0.06
C VAL A 170 -8.08 11.35 1.06
N MET A 171 -7.33 10.40 1.61
CA MET A 171 -6.34 10.69 2.66
C MET A 171 -5.32 11.74 2.20
N ALA A 172 -4.76 11.59 1.01
CA ALA A 172 -3.77 12.53 0.48
C ALA A 172 -4.39 13.92 0.26
N TYR A 173 -5.61 13.99 -0.26
CA TYR A 173 -6.32 15.24 -0.46
C TYR A 173 -6.60 15.94 0.87
N GLU A 174 -7.17 15.26 1.86
CA GLU A 174 -7.48 15.87 3.14
C GLU A 174 -6.21 16.29 3.91
N ALA A 175 -5.17 15.47 3.90
CA ALA A 175 -3.89 15.81 4.54
C ALA A 175 -3.22 17.04 3.90
N LEU A 176 -3.33 17.19 2.58
CA LEU A 176 -2.66 18.27 1.83
C LEU A 176 -3.62 19.39 1.41
N ARG A 177 -4.85 19.40 1.90
CA ARG A 177 -5.89 20.36 1.52
C ARG A 177 -5.47 21.80 1.72
N HIS A 178 -4.66 22.08 2.73
CA HIS A 178 -4.11 23.41 2.98
C HIS A 178 -3.29 23.93 1.79
N TYR A 179 -2.59 23.06 1.10
CA TYR A 179 -1.74 23.39 -0.05
C TYR A 179 -2.47 23.31 -1.40
N SER A 180 -3.75 22.92 -1.40
CA SER A 180 -4.51 22.74 -2.64
C SER A 180 -4.85 24.06 -3.31
N GLN A 181 -4.92 24.06 -4.63
CA GLN A 181 -5.38 25.19 -5.43
C GLN A 181 -6.89 25.38 -5.26
N ARG A 182 -7.32 26.54 -4.74
CA ARG A 182 -8.70 26.77 -4.26
C ARG A 182 -9.74 26.95 -5.36
N ASP A 183 -9.33 27.22 -6.59
CA ASP A 183 -10.21 27.32 -7.75
C ASP A 183 -10.46 25.96 -8.43
N MET A 184 -9.94 24.88 -7.86
CA MET A 184 -10.21 23.49 -8.26
C MET A 184 -10.91 22.73 -7.13
N THR A 185 -11.93 21.97 -7.48
CA THR A 185 -12.70 21.13 -6.55
C THR A 185 -12.39 19.66 -6.83
N PHE A 186 -12.17 18.90 -5.77
CA PHE A 186 -11.96 17.45 -5.84
C PHE A 186 -13.14 16.76 -5.16
N ARG A 187 -13.70 15.74 -5.83
CA ARG A 187 -14.80 14.92 -5.34
C ARG A 187 -14.45 13.46 -5.45
N PHE A 188 -15.08 12.65 -4.62
CA PHE A 188 -14.77 11.24 -4.50
C PHE A 188 -16.07 10.45 -4.58
N VAL A 189 -16.08 9.41 -5.41
CA VAL A 189 -17.18 8.46 -5.54
C VAL A 189 -16.61 7.09 -5.17
N SER A 190 -17.02 6.58 -4.02
CA SER A 190 -16.46 5.36 -3.46
C SER A 190 -17.42 4.17 -3.47
N ASN A 191 -18.62 4.36 -3.98
CA ASN A 191 -19.66 3.33 -4.03
C ASN A 191 -20.04 2.99 -5.48
N VAL A 192 -20.46 1.74 -5.69
CA VAL A 192 -21.04 1.27 -6.94
C VAL A 192 -22.50 1.75 -7.13
N ASP A 193 -23.12 2.25 -6.06
CA ASP A 193 -24.46 2.80 -6.11
C ASP A 193 -24.50 4.07 -6.99
N GLY A 194 -25.39 4.07 -7.98
CA GLY A 194 -25.57 5.20 -8.89
C GLY A 194 -26.00 6.48 -8.18
N THR A 195 -26.63 6.39 -7.01
CA THR A 195 -27.03 7.54 -6.19
C THR A 195 -25.81 8.32 -5.70
N ASP A 196 -24.75 7.64 -5.26
CA ASP A 196 -23.49 8.28 -4.83
C ASP A 196 -22.88 9.13 -5.95
N PHE A 197 -22.88 8.59 -7.18
CA PHE A 197 -22.42 9.34 -8.34
C PHE A 197 -23.36 10.51 -8.69
N ALA A 198 -24.67 10.28 -8.70
CA ALA A 198 -25.66 11.30 -9.02
C ALA A 198 -25.61 12.48 -8.04
N GLU A 199 -25.57 12.21 -6.75
CA GLU A 199 -25.45 13.24 -5.70
C GLU A 199 -24.12 13.99 -5.79
N THR A 200 -23.02 13.27 -6.05
CA THR A 200 -21.70 13.90 -6.18
C THR A 200 -21.62 14.83 -7.40
N THR A 201 -22.43 14.61 -8.43
CA THR A 201 -22.35 15.36 -9.70
C THR A 201 -23.54 16.27 -9.98
N GLN A 202 -24.61 16.27 -9.14
CA GLN A 202 -25.87 16.94 -9.42
C GLN A 202 -25.76 18.44 -9.70
N ASP A 203 -24.80 19.13 -9.07
CA ASP A 203 -24.56 20.56 -9.20
C ASP A 203 -23.53 20.92 -10.31
N LEU A 204 -23.01 19.90 -11.01
CA LEU A 204 -22.06 20.10 -12.10
C LEU A 204 -22.77 20.21 -13.44
N ASP A 205 -22.42 21.23 -14.22
CA ASP A 205 -22.87 21.38 -15.60
C ASP A 205 -21.83 20.79 -16.56
N PRO A 206 -22.12 19.64 -17.23
CA PRO A 206 -21.18 19.02 -18.17
C PRO A 206 -20.74 19.94 -19.34
N ARG A 207 -21.50 21.02 -19.59
CA ARG A 207 -21.18 22.03 -20.62
C ARG A 207 -20.21 23.09 -20.10
N ARG A 208 -20.17 23.30 -18.78
CA ARG A 208 -19.34 24.31 -18.12
C ARG A 208 -18.18 23.69 -17.37
N ASP A 209 -18.40 22.51 -16.82
CA ASP A 209 -17.46 21.84 -15.91
C ASP A 209 -16.91 20.62 -16.61
N ALA A 210 -15.61 20.61 -16.87
CA ALA A 210 -14.95 19.43 -17.37
C ALA A 210 -14.74 18.46 -16.21
N VAL A 211 -15.57 17.44 -16.15
CA VAL A 211 -15.43 16.32 -15.21
C VAL A 211 -14.43 15.33 -15.81
N HIS A 212 -13.34 15.07 -15.13
CA HIS A 212 -12.42 14.02 -15.51
C HIS A 212 -12.52 12.87 -14.53
N PRO A 213 -13.16 11.75 -14.90
CA PRO A 213 -13.20 10.57 -14.04
C PRO A 213 -11.81 9.91 -14.03
N PHE A 214 -11.17 9.86 -12.88
CA PHE A 214 -9.99 9.03 -12.68
C PHE A 214 -10.45 7.62 -12.30
N ALA A 215 -10.72 6.77 -13.27
CA ALA A 215 -10.87 5.35 -13.03
C ALA A 215 -9.49 4.68 -13.05
N ARG A 216 -8.99 4.24 -11.90
CA ARG A 216 -7.80 3.42 -11.84
C ARG A 216 -8.16 2.00 -12.26
N ARG A 217 -7.86 1.61 -13.50
CA ARG A 217 -7.75 0.20 -13.85
C ARG A 217 -6.59 -0.38 -13.04
N CYS A 218 -6.86 -1.39 -12.24
CA CYS A 218 -5.84 -2.34 -11.86
C CYS A 218 -5.36 -2.97 -13.17
N SER A 219 -4.26 -2.48 -13.72
CA SER A 219 -3.71 -3.07 -14.93
C SER A 219 -3.08 -4.39 -14.54
N GLN A 220 -3.81 -5.49 -14.72
CA GLN A 220 -3.15 -6.69 -15.14
C GLN A 220 -2.44 -6.34 -16.47
N ARG A 221 -1.13 -6.16 -16.41
CA ARG A 221 -0.33 -6.30 -17.62
C ARG A 221 -0.40 -7.78 -18.02
N SER A 222 -1.40 -8.13 -18.80
CA SER A 222 -1.22 -9.19 -19.78
C SER A 222 -0.30 -8.61 -20.85
N ARG A 223 0.89 -9.11 -20.91
CA ARG A 223 1.96 -9.07 -21.93
C ARG A 223 1.82 -8.08 -23.08
#